data_1ecf5cc92b550e4ef72fdedfeeab4939
#
_entry.id   1ecf5cc92b550e4ef72fdedfeeab4939
#
_cell.length_a   1.000
_cell.length_b   1.000
_cell.length_c   1.000
_cell.angle_alpha   90.00
_cell.angle_beta   90.00
_cell.angle_gamma   90.00
#
_symmetry.space_group_name_H-M   'P 1'
#
loop_
_entity.id
_entity.type
_entity.pdbx_description
1 polymer ?
#
loop_
_entity_poly.entity_id
_entity_poly.type
_entity_poly.pdbx_seq_one_letter_code
_entity_poly.pdbx_strand_id
1 'polypeptide(L)'
;MFQVTSTGESLAKVNIISYICKKLMILKAMIDKNVSLDLMAFIETDILPRYAEFDKAHNLTHVTRVINRSIKLAQKIGADVNMAYATAAYHDLGLEGPRAIHHVTSGKILAADMRLRKWFSTEQIKIMKEAVEDHRASASHAPRSIYGKIVAEADRDLEPETVFRRTIEYGMDHYPEKNKEEQWKRFCEHLENKYSAHGYIKLWIPGSENEKSLKQIRDLIIQPARLKEIFDRIYAEETAE
;
A
#
# COMPACT_ATOMS: atom_id res chain seq x y z
N MET A 1 29.09 11.82 46.56
CA MET A 1 27.81 11.14 46.62
C MET A 1 27.10 11.37 45.28
N PHE A 2 27.30 10.47 44.33
CA PHE A 2 26.70 10.59 42.99
C PHE A 2 25.43 9.75 42.98
N GLN A 3 24.29 10.40 42.76
CA GLN A 3 23.04 9.71 42.46
C GLN A 3 23.05 9.36 40.98
N VAL A 4 23.10 8.07 40.68
CA VAL A 4 22.90 7.55 39.31
C VAL A 4 21.40 7.51 39.04
N THR A 5 20.95 8.25 38.03
CA THR A 5 19.55 8.35 37.64
C THR A 5 19.10 7.07 36.93
N SER A 6 18.22 6.30 37.56
CA SER A 6 17.66 5.00 37.10
C SER A 6 16.58 5.12 35.99
N THR A 7 16.34 6.31 35.46
CA THR A 7 15.24 6.56 34.53
C THR A 7 15.56 6.24 33.05
N GLY A 8 16.83 6.33 32.64
CA GLY A 8 17.24 6.07 31.25
C GLY A 8 17.22 4.59 30.87
N GLU A 9 17.61 3.70 31.80
CA GLU A 9 17.59 2.24 31.56
C GLU A 9 16.17 1.66 31.49
N SER A 10 15.22 2.24 32.21
CA SER A 10 13.82 1.81 32.20
C SER A 10 13.13 2.10 30.86
N LEU A 11 13.35 3.27 30.28
CA LEU A 11 12.79 3.67 28.97
C LEU A 11 13.36 2.84 27.81
N ALA A 12 14.67 2.56 27.84
CA ALA A 12 15.30 1.71 26.83
C ALA A 12 14.78 0.26 26.89
N LYS A 13 14.61 -0.30 28.08
CA LYS A 13 14.03 -1.65 28.29
C LYS A 13 12.58 -1.72 27.84
N VAL A 14 11.75 -0.70 28.11
CA VAL A 14 10.35 -0.65 27.66
C VAL A 14 10.27 -0.56 26.12
N ASN A 15 11.13 0.20 25.48
CA ASN A 15 11.21 0.29 24.02
C ASN A 15 11.65 -1.04 23.39
N ILE A 16 12.62 -1.73 23.96
CA ILE A 16 13.10 -3.04 23.50
C ILE A 16 12.00 -4.09 23.65
N ILE A 17 11.30 -4.15 24.79
CA ILE A 17 10.20 -5.09 25.03
C ILE A 17 9.04 -4.81 24.07
N SER A 18 8.67 -3.54 23.86
CA SER A 18 7.63 -3.15 22.91
C SER A 18 8.00 -3.55 21.47
N TYR A 19 9.26 -3.35 21.07
CA TYR A 19 9.77 -3.78 19.77
C TYR A 19 9.74 -5.30 19.61
N ILE A 20 10.18 -6.04 20.62
CA ILE A 20 10.17 -7.52 20.63
C ILE A 20 8.73 -8.05 20.58
N CYS A 21 7.82 -7.49 21.39
CA CYS A 21 6.41 -7.87 21.36
C CYS A 21 5.76 -7.60 19.99
N LYS A 22 6.01 -6.45 19.39
CA LYS A 22 5.55 -6.15 18.02
C LYS A 22 6.10 -7.16 17.01
N LYS A 23 7.40 -7.46 17.08
CA LYS A 23 8.05 -8.42 16.19
C LYS A 23 7.51 -9.84 16.37
N LEU A 24 7.25 -10.26 17.63
CA LEU A 24 6.62 -11.55 17.94
C LEU A 24 5.16 -11.64 17.46
N MET A 25 4.39 -10.56 17.57
CA MET A 25 3.01 -10.51 17.06
C MET A 25 2.98 -10.58 15.52
N ILE A 26 3.89 -9.89 14.84
CA ILE A 26 4.04 -9.96 13.39
C ILE A 26 4.47 -11.37 12.99
N LEU A 27 5.45 -11.94 13.65
CA LEU A 27 5.95 -13.30 13.42
C LEU A 27 4.82 -14.34 13.59
N LYS A 28 4.05 -14.28 14.69
CA LYS A 28 2.90 -15.15 14.91
C LYS A 28 1.83 -14.99 13.83
N ALA A 29 1.48 -13.76 13.48
CA ALA A 29 0.50 -13.48 12.43
C ALA A 29 0.97 -13.94 11.04
N MET A 30 2.27 -14.08 10.79
CA MET A 30 2.84 -14.54 9.52
C MET A 30 3.05 -16.08 9.50
N ILE A 31 3.36 -16.69 10.64
CA ILE A 31 3.33 -18.16 10.80
C ILE A 31 1.93 -18.70 10.50
N ASP A 32 0.89 -18.02 11.03
CA ASP A 32 -0.52 -18.35 10.74
C ASP A 32 -0.88 -18.15 9.24
N LYS A 33 -0.03 -17.46 8.47
CA LYS A 33 -0.22 -17.16 7.04
C LYS A 33 0.60 -18.04 6.09
N ASN A 34 1.29 -19.08 6.58
CA ASN A 34 2.09 -20.00 5.78
C ASN A 34 3.21 -19.36 4.93
N VAL A 35 3.78 -18.23 5.38
CA VAL A 35 4.97 -17.64 4.76
C VAL A 35 6.22 -18.32 5.30
N SER A 36 7.18 -18.65 4.41
CA SER A 36 8.48 -19.20 4.79
C SER A 36 9.25 -18.24 5.72
N LEU A 37 9.67 -18.73 6.89
CA LEU A 37 10.34 -17.93 7.92
C LEU A 37 11.67 -17.35 7.46
N ASP A 38 12.42 -18.07 6.64
CA ASP A 38 13.71 -17.62 6.12
C ASP A 38 13.56 -16.61 4.97
N LEU A 39 12.51 -16.73 4.14
CA LEU A 39 12.14 -15.70 3.19
C LEU A 39 11.71 -14.41 3.91
N MET A 40 10.93 -14.56 4.97
CA MET A 40 10.48 -13.43 5.78
C MET A 40 11.65 -12.70 6.44
N ALA A 41 12.58 -13.45 7.06
CA ALA A 41 13.78 -12.87 7.67
C ALA A 41 14.60 -12.08 6.63
N PHE A 42 14.78 -12.64 5.44
CA PHE A 42 15.47 -11.96 4.33
C PHE A 42 14.76 -10.66 3.92
N ILE A 43 13.46 -10.70 3.67
CA ILE A 43 12.68 -9.52 3.25
C ILE A 43 12.72 -8.43 4.33
N GLU A 44 12.52 -8.79 5.61
CA GLU A 44 12.52 -7.83 6.72
C GLU A 44 13.89 -7.18 6.96
N THR A 45 14.98 -7.93 6.73
CA THR A 45 16.34 -7.45 6.99
C THR A 45 16.92 -6.66 5.83
N ASP A 46 16.67 -7.08 4.58
CA ASP A 46 17.38 -6.56 3.41
C ASP A 46 16.50 -5.71 2.47
N ILE A 47 15.18 -5.92 2.49
CA ILE A 47 14.27 -5.27 1.55
C ILE A 47 13.46 -4.15 2.19
N LEU A 48 12.76 -4.44 3.29
CA LEU A 48 11.90 -3.44 3.93
C LEU A 48 12.64 -2.20 4.45
N PRO A 49 13.90 -2.25 4.93
CA PRO A 49 14.61 -1.04 5.34
C PRO A 49 14.79 -0.01 4.22
N ARG A 50 14.79 -0.42 2.94
CA ARG A 50 14.91 0.48 1.78
C ARG A 50 13.72 1.46 1.66
N TYR A 51 12.57 1.13 2.24
CA TYR A 51 11.39 1.98 2.28
C TYR A 51 11.48 3.13 3.29
N ALA A 52 12.52 3.18 4.14
CA ALA A 52 12.69 4.23 5.13
C ALA A 52 12.94 5.62 4.50
N GLU A 53 13.52 5.66 3.30
CA GLU A 53 13.88 6.87 2.57
C GLU A 53 12.77 7.36 1.62
N PHE A 54 11.65 6.60 1.51
CA PHE A 54 10.57 6.96 0.59
C PHE A 54 9.60 7.96 1.22
N ASP A 55 8.84 8.64 0.39
CA ASP A 55 7.85 9.62 0.80
C ASP A 55 6.75 9.02 1.70
N LYS A 56 5.97 9.89 2.36
CA LYS A 56 4.91 9.51 3.30
C LYS A 56 3.90 8.52 2.69
N ALA A 57 3.67 8.57 1.38
CA ALA A 57 2.71 7.72 0.69
C ALA A 57 3.24 6.30 0.38
N HIS A 58 4.56 6.12 0.31
CA HIS A 58 5.23 4.88 -0.13
C HIS A 58 6.21 4.31 0.92
N ASN A 59 6.07 4.73 2.17
CA ASN A 59 6.94 4.35 3.28
C ASN A 59 6.70 2.90 3.78
N LEU A 60 7.40 2.53 4.86
CA LEU A 60 7.31 1.21 5.49
C LEU A 60 5.88 0.84 5.91
N THR A 61 5.04 1.80 6.33
CA THR A 61 3.64 1.55 6.69
C THR A 61 2.83 1.12 5.47
N HIS A 62 3.05 1.78 4.32
CA HIS A 62 2.41 1.44 3.06
C HIS A 62 2.77 0.02 2.61
N VAL A 63 4.06 -0.30 2.46
CA VAL A 63 4.48 -1.62 1.98
C VAL A 63 4.03 -2.75 2.93
N THR A 64 4.05 -2.53 4.25
CA THR A 64 3.55 -3.50 5.23
C THR A 64 2.04 -3.77 5.03
N ARG A 65 1.24 -2.74 4.74
CA ARG A 65 -0.17 -2.88 4.41
C ARG A 65 -0.38 -3.67 3.12
N VAL A 66 0.38 -3.35 2.06
CA VAL A 66 0.31 -4.06 0.77
C VAL A 66 0.68 -5.53 0.94
N ILE A 67 1.74 -5.84 1.68
CA ILE A 67 2.14 -7.21 2.03
C ILE A 67 1.00 -7.95 2.72
N ASN A 68 0.43 -7.37 3.79
CA ASN A 68 -0.62 -8.02 4.55
C ASN A 68 -1.88 -8.30 3.72
N ARG A 69 -2.27 -7.35 2.86
CA ARG A 69 -3.39 -7.51 1.93
C ARG A 69 -3.09 -8.56 0.86
N SER A 70 -1.88 -8.56 0.29
CA SER A 70 -1.46 -9.55 -0.72
C SER A 70 -1.49 -10.98 -0.19
N ILE A 71 -1.01 -11.20 1.05
CA ILE A 71 -1.08 -12.51 1.70
C ILE A 71 -2.54 -12.96 1.88
N LYS A 72 -3.41 -12.10 2.42
CA LYS A 72 -4.83 -12.41 2.60
C LYS A 72 -5.53 -12.74 1.28
N LEU A 73 -5.24 -11.99 0.22
CA LEU A 73 -5.80 -12.24 -1.11
C LEU A 73 -5.28 -13.55 -1.69
N ALA A 74 -3.97 -13.83 -1.59
CA ALA A 74 -3.38 -15.09 -2.04
C ALA A 74 -4.01 -16.29 -1.33
N GLN A 75 -4.15 -16.26 -0.01
CA GLN A 75 -4.82 -17.30 0.77
C GLN A 75 -6.27 -17.52 0.32
N LYS A 76 -7.01 -16.43 0.12
CA LYS A 76 -8.41 -16.48 -0.29
C LYS A 76 -8.63 -17.22 -1.61
N ILE A 77 -7.69 -17.06 -2.56
CA ILE A 77 -7.81 -17.63 -3.92
C ILE A 77 -6.92 -18.83 -4.15
N GLY A 78 -6.21 -19.33 -3.11
CA GLY A 78 -5.33 -20.51 -3.22
C GLY A 78 -4.05 -20.27 -4.02
N ALA A 79 -3.55 -19.01 -4.09
CA ALA A 79 -2.28 -18.69 -4.74
C ALA A 79 -1.10 -18.88 -3.77
N ASP A 80 0.12 -19.02 -4.31
CA ASP A 80 1.34 -19.14 -3.50
C ASP A 80 1.57 -17.85 -2.67
N VAL A 81 1.53 -18.01 -1.35
CA VAL A 81 1.66 -16.90 -0.39
C VAL A 81 3.06 -16.32 -0.38
N ASN A 82 4.10 -17.14 -0.62
CA ASN A 82 5.49 -16.67 -0.65
C ASN A 82 5.74 -15.79 -1.88
N MET A 83 5.21 -16.18 -3.03
CA MET A 83 5.26 -15.34 -4.23
C MET A 83 4.51 -14.03 -4.04
N ALA A 84 3.30 -14.07 -3.47
CA ALA A 84 2.52 -12.86 -3.20
C ALA A 84 3.23 -11.93 -2.20
N TYR A 85 3.82 -12.50 -1.14
CA TYR A 85 4.60 -11.79 -0.13
C TYR A 85 5.80 -11.07 -0.73
N ALA A 86 6.64 -11.80 -1.46
CA ALA A 86 7.84 -11.23 -2.06
C ALA A 86 7.49 -10.21 -3.16
N THR A 87 6.50 -10.48 -4.02
CA THR A 87 6.03 -9.52 -5.03
C THR A 87 5.61 -8.20 -4.37
N ALA A 88 4.82 -8.27 -3.30
CA ALA A 88 4.39 -7.09 -2.55
C ALA A 88 5.55 -6.33 -1.90
N ALA A 89 6.56 -7.04 -1.39
CA ALA A 89 7.72 -6.41 -0.77
C ALA A 89 8.61 -5.63 -1.76
N TYR A 90 8.60 -6.02 -3.05
CA TYR A 90 9.42 -5.39 -4.09
C TYR A 90 8.68 -4.34 -4.93
N HIS A 91 7.35 -4.22 -4.81
CA HIS A 91 6.53 -3.52 -5.80
C HIS A 91 6.93 -2.06 -6.04
N ASP A 92 7.38 -1.34 -5.03
CA ASP A 92 7.70 0.08 -5.08
C ASP A 92 9.21 0.41 -4.96
N LEU A 93 10.09 -0.58 -4.89
CA LEU A 93 11.54 -0.33 -4.74
C LEU A 93 12.13 0.54 -5.86
N GLY A 94 11.49 0.59 -7.02
CA GLY A 94 11.89 1.45 -8.12
C GLY A 94 11.70 2.95 -7.87
N LEU A 95 11.07 3.35 -6.77
CA LEU A 95 10.98 4.74 -6.31
C LEU A 95 12.32 5.31 -5.83
N GLU A 96 13.35 4.48 -5.69
CA GLU A 96 14.74 4.96 -5.60
C GLU A 96 15.18 5.75 -6.86
N GLY A 97 14.45 5.60 -7.96
CA GLY A 97 14.65 6.28 -9.24
C GLY A 97 13.42 7.07 -9.71
N PRO A 98 13.33 7.38 -11.01
CA PRO A 98 12.24 8.19 -11.55
C PRO A 98 10.85 7.59 -11.32
N ARG A 99 9.97 8.33 -10.66
CA ARG A 99 8.59 7.91 -10.31
C ARG A 99 7.76 7.45 -11.50
N ALA A 100 7.95 8.05 -12.68
CA ALA A 100 7.17 7.72 -13.88
C ALA A 100 7.31 6.26 -14.31
N ILE A 101 8.46 5.64 -14.06
CA ILE A 101 8.82 4.28 -14.48
C ILE A 101 9.12 3.36 -13.29
N HIS A 102 8.78 3.75 -12.05
CA HIS A 102 9.13 2.99 -10.85
C HIS A 102 8.71 1.52 -10.92
N HIS A 103 7.55 1.21 -11.46
CA HIS A 103 7.04 -0.15 -11.65
C HIS A 103 7.97 -1.02 -12.50
N VAL A 104 8.49 -0.48 -13.61
CA VAL A 104 9.47 -1.17 -14.46
C VAL A 104 10.80 -1.35 -13.72
N THR A 105 11.25 -0.30 -13.03
CA THR A 105 12.48 -0.35 -12.23
C THR A 105 12.36 -1.34 -11.08
N SER A 106 11.23 -1.37 -10.37
CA SER A 106 10.93 -2.35 -9.31
C SER A 106 11.00 -3.79 -9.84
N GLY A 107 10.41 -4.05 -11.01
CA GLY A 107 10.47 -5.36 -11.66
C GLY A 107 11.90 -5.77 -12.01
N LYS A 108 12.74 -4.82 -12.49
CA LYS A 108 14.17 -5.07 -12.76
C LYS A 108 14.94 -5.37 -11.48
N ILE A 109 14.69 -4.63 -10.40
CA ILE A 109 15.31 -4.85 -9.08
C ILE A 109 14.98 -6.26 -8.59
N LEU A 110 13.70 -6.66 -8.62
CA LEU A 110 13.28 -8.00 -8.22
C LEU A 110 13.99 -9.09 -9.06
N ALA A 111 13.99 -8.96 -10.37
CA ALA A 111 14.58 -9.97 -11.26
C ALA A 111 16.11 -10.07 -11.14
N ALA A 112 16.77 -8.99 -10.77
CA ALA A 112 18.23 -8.94 -10.57
C ALA A 112 18.66 -9.49 -9.20
N ASP A 113 17.75 -9.62 -8.23
CA ASP A 113 18.10 -10.14 -6.92
C ASP A 113 18.26 -11.66 -6.94
N MET A 114 19.49 -12.10 -7.13
CA MET A 114 19.86 -13.51 -7.24
C MET A 114 19.54 -14.32 -5.97
N ARG A 115 19.40 -13.66 -4.80
CA ARG A 115 19.07 -14.31 -3.51
C ARG A 115 17.67 -14.93 -3.52
N LEU A 116 16.75 -14.36 -4.32
CA LEU A 116 15.39 -14.91 -4.50
C LEU A 116 15.37 -16.32 -5.06
N ARG A 117 16.43 -16.74 -5.76
CA ARG A 117 16.57 -18.12 -6.31
C ARG A 117 16.65 -19.21 -5.22
N LYS A 118 16.85 -18.82 -3.97
CA LYS A 118 16.75 -19.75 -2.83
C LYS A 118 15.32 -20.28 -2.64
N TRP A 119 14.31 -19.50 -2.99
CA TRP A 119 12.89 -19.81 -2.75
C TRP A 119 12.07 -19.96 -4.02
N PHE A 120 12.53 -19.37 -5.12
CA PHE A 120 11.74 -19.27 -6.35
C PHE A 120 12.53 -19.74 -7.57
N SER A 121 11.87 -20.49 -8.45
CA SER A 121 12.40 -20.84 -9.75
C SER A 121 12.53 -19.61 -10.66
N THR A 122 13.30 -19.74 -11.74
CA THR A 122 13.45 -18.68 -12.74
C THR A 122 12.11 -18.25 -13.33
N GLU A 123 11.19 -19.19 -13.55
CA GLU A 123 9.87 -18.89 -14.09
C GLU A 123 9.00 -18.16 -13.06
N GLN A 124 9.05 -18.52 -11.79
CA GLN A 124 8.36 -17.80 -10.72
C GLN A 124 8.90 -16.38 -10.58
N ILE A 125 10.22 -16.17 -10.63
CA ILE A 125 10.83 -14.83 -10.60
C ILE A 125 10.36 -13.98 -11.79
N LYS A 126 10.25 -14.56 -12.98
CA LYS A 126 9.70 -13.88 -14.16
C LYS A 126 8.25 -13.44 -13.93
N ILE A 127 7.40 -14.34 -13.42
CA ILE A 127 6.00 -14.02 -13.09
C ILE A 127 5.92 -12.91 -12.04
N MET A 128 6.74 -12.96 -11.00
CA MET A 128 6.79 -11.95 -9.94
C MET A 128 7.26 -10.59 -10.48
N LYS A 129 8.29 -10.58 -11.35
CA LYS A 129 8.73 -9.36 -12.06
C LYS A 129 7.57 -8.72 -12.83
N GLU A 130 6.89 -9.51 -13.65
CA GLU A 130 5.75 -9.05 -14.44
C GLU A 130 4.60 -8.54 -13.53
N ALA A 131 4.37 -9.21 -12.40
CA ALA A 131 3.37 -8.80 -11.42
C ALA A 131 3.71 -7.44 -10.79
N VAL A 132 4.97 -7.21 -10.46
CA VAL A 132 5.44 -5.90 -9.97
C VAL A 132 5.25 -4.81 -11.04
N GLU A 133 5.56 -5.09 -12.30
CA GLU A 133 5.36 -4.13 -13.40
C GLU A 133 3.89 -3.77 -13.62
N ASP A 134 2.97 -4.67 -13.30
CA ASP A 134 1.53 -4.55 -13.54
C ASP A 134 0.74 -3.86 -12.42
N HIS A 135 1.38 -3.50 -11.28
CA HIS A 135 0.63 -3.06 -10.09
C HIS A 135 -0.08 -1.71 -10.25
N ARG A 136 0.37 -0.83 -11.16
CA ARG A 136 -0.16 0.53 -11.29
C ARG A 136 -1.64 0.57 -11.64
N ALA A 137 -2.41 1.41 -10.94
CA ALA A 137 -3.83 1.63 -11.23
C ALA A 137 -4.08 2.23 -12.63
N SER A 138 -3.10 3.00 -13.15
CA SER A 138 -3.14 3.64 -14.47
C SER A 138 -2.53 2.80 -15.60
N ALA A 139 -2.26 1.50 -15.36
CA ALA A 139 -1.76 0.62 -16.41
C ALA A 139 -2.78 0.51 -17.56
N SER A 140 -2.30 0.51 -18.80
CA SER A 140 -3.13 0.42 -20.02
C SER A 140 -3.67 -0.98 -20.29
N HIS A 141 -3.16 -2.00 -19.57
CA HIS A 141 -3.53 -3.40 -19.74
C HIS A 141 -3.89 -4.05 -18.40
N ALA A 142 -4.61 -5.16 -18.46
CA ALA A 142 -4.87 -5.99 -17.29
C ALA A 142 -3.58 -6.65 -16.79
N PRO A 143 -3.43 -6.88 -15.46
CA PRO A 143 -2.30 -7.63 -14.93
C PRO A 143 -2.18 -9.01 -15.59
N ARG A 144 -0.97 -9.35 -16.02
CA ARG A 144 -0.63 -10.56 -16.80
C ARG A 144 -0.79 -11.87 -16.01
N SER A 145 -0.71 -11.78 -14.70
CA SER A 145 -0.79 -12.94 -13.82
C SER A 145 -1.72 -12.74 -12.64
N ILE A 146 -2.04 -13.82 -11.93
CA ILE A 146 -2.80 -13.73 -10.68
C ILE A 146 -2.04 -12.92 -9.62
N TYR A 147 -0.70 -12.98 -9.59
CA TYR A 147 0.13 -12.21 -8.66
C TYR A 147 0.12 -10.72 -9.00
N GLY A 148 0.09 -10.37 -10.29
CA GLY A 148 -0.13 -8.98 -10.73
C GLY A 148 -1.51 -8.47 -10.28
N LYS A 149 -2.55 -9.29 -10.38
CA LYS A 149 -3.89 -8.95 -9.87
C LYS A 149 -3.90 -8.77 -8.35
N ILE A 150 -3.23 -9.65 -7.61
CA ILE A 150 -3.12 -9.58 -6.15
C ILE A 150 -2.43 -8.28 -5.73
N VAL A 151 -1.23 -7.99 -6.25
CA VAL A 151 -0.48 -6.80 -5.81
C VAL A 151 -1.15 -5.51 -6.25
N ALA A 152 -1.69 -5.47 -7.47
CA ALA A 152 -2.47 -4.32 -7.95
C ALA A 152 -3.72 -4.06 -7.11
N GLU A 153 -4.41 -5.09 -6.65
CA GLU A 153 -5.55 -5.00 -5.74
C GLU A 153 -5.13 -4.57 -4.33
N ALA A 154 -4.06 -5.16 -3.81
CA ALA A 154 -3.55 -4.91 -2.45
C ALA A 154 -2.99 -3.49 -2.28
N ASP A 155 -2.36 -2.95 -3.32
CA ASP A 155 -1.81 -1.59 -3.34
C ASP A 155 -2.91 -0.52 -3.28
N ARG A 156 -4.11 -0.79 -3.79
CA ARG A 156 -5.22 0.14 -3.72
C ARG A 156 -5.74 0.28 -2.29
N ASP A 157 -5.80 1.51 -1.82
CA ASP A 157 -6.46 1.86 -0.56
C ASP A 157 -7.73 2.61 -0.88
N LEU A 158 -8.86 1.89 -0.81
CA LEU A 158 -10.19 2.37 -1.18
C LEU A 158 -11.09 2.59 0.02
N GLU A 159 -10.53 2.68 1.23
CA GLU A 159 -11.30 3.13 2.38
C GLU A 159 -11.83 4.55 2.08
N PRO A 160 -13.15 4.81 2.13
CA PRO A 160 -13.75 6.07 1.66
C PRO A 160 -13.17 7.31 2.31
N GLU A 161 -13.04 7.34 3.62
CA GLU A 161 -12.47 8.48 4.37
C GLU A 161 -11.03 8.77 3.92
N THR A 162 -10.21 7.72 3.76
CA THR A 162 -8.82 7.83 3.29
C THR A 162 -8.74 8.37 1.86
N VAL A 163 -9.62 7.89 0.97
CA VAL A 163 -9.67 8.36 -0.42
C VAL A 163 -10.05 9.83 -0.49
N PHE A 164 -11.07 10.23 0.29
CA PHE A 164 -11.56 11.61 0.28
C PHE A 164 -10.52 12.56 0.87
N ARG A 165 -9.95 12.24 2.01
CA ARG A 165 -8.92 13.04 2.68
C ARG A 165 -7.72 13.27 1.78
N ARG A 166 -7.12 12.22 1.23
CA ARG A 166 -6.00 12.33 0.28
C ARG A 166 -6.33 13.13 -0.97
N THR A 167 -7.58 13.06 -1.44
CA THR A 167 -8.01 13.84 -2.61
C THR A 167 -8.12 15.32 -2.28
N ILE A 168 -8.55 15.66 -1.06
CA ILE A 168 -8.64 17.03 -0.56
C ILE A 168 -7.23 17.58 -0.28
N GLU A 169 -6.40 16.87 0.51
CA GLU A 169 -5.00 17.23 0.80
C GLU A 169 -4.23 17.50 -0.50
N TYR A 170 -4.30 16.58 -1.47
CA TYR A 170 -3.67 16.77 -2.77
C TYR A 170 -4.13 18.05 -3.47
N GLY A 171 -5.42 18.37 -3.36
CA GLY A 171 -5.96 19.60 -3.94
C GLY A 171 -5.42 20.85 -3.29
N MET A 172 -5.34 20.86 -1.96
CA MET A 172 -4.81 21.99 -1.19
C MET A 172 -3.32 22.20 -1.47
N ASP A 173 -2.54 21.13 -1.54
CA ASP A 173 -1.10 21.18 -1.78
C ASP A 173 -0.72 21.63 -3.18
N HIS A 174 -1.43 21.14 -4.21
CA HIS A 174 -1.07 21.35 -5.62
C HIS A 174 -1.82 22.49 -6.30
N TYR A 175 -2.89 22.96 -5.69
CA TYR A 175 -3.74 24.05 -6.19
C TYR A 175 -4.12 24.99 -5.05
N PRO A 176 -3.12 25.58 -4.33
CA PRO A 176 -3.37 26.42 -3.15
C PRO A 176 -4.11 27.72 -3.49
N GLU A 177 -4.11 28.12 -4.76
CA GLU A 177 -4.83 29.29 -5.27
C GLU A 177 -6.36 29.09 -5.34
N LYS A 178 -6.82 27.83 -5.31
CA LYS A 178 -8.24 27.50 -5.43
C LYS A 178 -8.97 27.75 -4.11
N ASN A 179 -10.10 28.45 -4.19
CA ASN A 179 -11.02 28.58 -3.06
C ASN A 179 -11.76 27.24 -2.78
N LYS A 180 -12.48 27.19 -1.67
CA LYS A 180 -13.18 25.98 -1.21
C LYS A 180 -14.13 25.39 -2.27
N GLU A 181 -14.86 26.24 -3.00
CA GLU A 181 -15.83 25.80 -4.00
C GLU A 181 -15.12 25.22 -5.25
N GLU A 182 -14.02 25.80 -5.64
CA GLU A 182 -13.17 25.28 -6.73
C GLU A 182 -12.49 23.96 -6.32
N GLN A 183 -12.08 23.81 -5.05
CA GLN A 183 -11.58 22.54 -4.50
C GLN A 183 -12.68 21.49 -4.45
N TRP A 184 -13.91 21.84 -4.10
CA TRP A 184 -15.06 20.96 -4.17
C TRP A 184 -15.31 20.44 -5.59
N LYS A 185 -15.34 21.33 -6.58
CA LYS A 185 -15.51 20.97 -7.99
C LYS A 185 -14.43 19.99 -8.45
N ARG A 186 -13.15 20.31 -8.17
CA ARG A 186 -12.02 19.44 -8.48
C ARG A 186 -12.13 18.06 -7.79
N PHE A 187 -12.55 18.04 -6.53
CA PHE A 187 -12.77 16.81 -5.76
C PHE A 187 -13.82 15.94 -6.44
N CYS A 188 -14.98 16.47 -6.78
CA CYS A 188 -16.03 15.74 -7.48
C CYS A 188 -15.55 15.21 -8.85
N GLU A 189 -14.88 16.03 -9.64
CA GLU A 189 -14.33 15.63 -10.94
C GLU A 189 -13.33 14.49 -10.80
N HIS A 190 -12.46 14.54 -9.78
CA HIS A 190 -11.51 13.45 -9.52
C HIS A 190 -12.22 12.16 -9.12
N LEU A 191 -13.21 12.23 -8.22
CA LEU A 191 -13.97 11.05 -7.82
C LEU A 191 -14.72 10.44 -8.98
N GLU A 192 -15.38 11.26 -9.81
CA GLU A 192 -16.10 10.79 -10.98
C GLU A 192 -15.18 10.10 -11.98
N ASN A 193 -14.06 10.73 -12.34
CA ASN A 193 -13.11 10.19 -13.30
C ASN A 193 -12.42 8.92 -12.85
N LYS A 194 -12.20 8.73 -11.54
CA LYS A 194 -11.43 7.61 -11.04
C LYS A 194 -12.28 6.49 -10.43
N TYR A 195 -13.29 6.83 -9.65
CA TYR A 195 -13.98 5.87 -8.77
C TYR A 195 -15.44 5.61 -9.16
N SER A 196 -16.07 6.41 -10.03
CA SER A 196 -17.46 6.20 -10.46
C SER A 196 -17.65 4.85 -11.17
N ALA A 197 -18.88 4.56 -11.56
CA ALA A 197 -19.19 3.37 -12.35
C ALA A 197 -18.44 3.34 -13.70
N HIS A 198 -18.11 4.51 -14.25
CA HIS A 198 -17.37 4.70 -15.51
C HIS A 198 -15.89 5.06 -15.27
N GLY A 199 -15.46 5.17 -13.99
CA GLY A 199 -14.10 5.53 -13.62
C GLY A 199 -13.07 4.47 -14.02
N TYR A 200 -11.82 4.91 -14.12
CA TYR A 200 -10.74 4.02 -14.60
C TYR A 200 -10.26 3.00 -13.56
N ILE A 201 -10.62 3.14 -12.27
CA ILE A 201 -10.20 2.18 -11.24
C ILE A 201 -10.84 0.82 -11.50
N LYS A 202 -10.00 -0.21 -11.58
CA LYS A 202 -10.45 -1.59 -11.78
C LYS A 202 -10.00 -2.46 -10.62
N LEU A 203 -10.88 -3.34 -10.16
CA LEU A 203 -10.58 -4.38 -9.18
C LEU A 203 -10.44 -5.72 -9.88
N TRP A 204 -9.59 -6.58 -9.33
CA TRP A 204 -9.18 -7.80 -9.99
C TRP A 204 -9.56 -9.08 -9.23
N ILE A 205 -9.85 -8.96 -7.93
CA ILE A 205 -10.14 -10.08 -7.04
C ILE A 205 -11.57 -9.95 -6.51
N PRO A 206 -12.52 -10.76 -7.02
CA PRO A 206 -13.91 -10.72 -6.59
C PRO A 206 -14.07 -10.94 -5.09
N GLY A 207 -14.97 -10.21 -4.47
CA GLY A 207 -15.24 -10.27 -3.04
C GLY A 207 -14.11 -9.72 -2.16
N SER A 208 -13.18 -8.92 -2.72
CA SER A 208 -12.16 -8.23 -1.92
C SER A 208 -12.77 -7.18 -0.99
N GLU A 209 -12.02 -6.75 0.04
CA GLU A 209 -12.42 -5.62 0.89
C GLU A 209 -12.57 -4.35 0.06
N ASN A 210 -11.71 -4.16 -0.94
CA ASN A 210 -11.76 -3.03 -1.86
C ASN A 210 -13.06 -2.97 -2.68
N GLU A 211 -13.66 -4.11 -3.00
CA GLU A 211 -14.93 -4.12 -3.74
C GLU A 211 -16.06 -3.49 -2.92
N LYS A 212 -16.13 -3.79 -1.62
CA LYS A 212 -17.08 -3.17 -0.69
C LYS A 212 -16.83 -1.68 -0.54
N SER A 213 -15.58 -1.29 -0.35
CA SER A 213 -15.17 0.10 -0.21
C SER A 213 -15.45 0.92 -1.48
N LEU A 214 -15.14 0.36 -2.65
CA LEU A 214 -15.44 1.02 -3.93
C LEU A 214 -16.95 1.19 -4.13
N LYS A 215 -17.74 0.19 -3.73
CA LYS A 215 -19.21 0.32 -3.75
C LYS A 215 -19.67 1.48 -2.87
N GLN A 216 -19.14 1.61 -1.64
CA GLN A 216 -19.47 2.74 -0.76
C GLN A 216 -19.09 4.09 -1.36
N ILE A 217 -17.92 4.21 -1.98
CA ILE A 217 -17.52 5.45 -2.68
C ILE A 217 -18.52 5.78 -3.80
N ARG A 218 -18.90 4.80 -4.62
CA ARG A 218 -19.87 4.95 -5.70
C ARG A 218 -21.25 5.37 -5.19
N ASP A 219 -21.70 4.76 -4.10
CA ASP A 219 -22.96 5.11 -3.45
C ASP A 219 -22.95 6.56 -2.91
N LEU A 220 -21.77 7.09 -2.50
CA LEU A 220 -21.61 8.47 -2.07
C LEU A 220 -21.52 9.46 -3.25
N ILE A 221 -20.85 9.09 -4.35
CA ILE A 221 -20.76 9.93 -5.56
C ILE A 221 -22.16 10.32 -6.08
N ILE A 222 -23.10 9.39 -6.05
CA ILE A 222 -24.48 9.63 -6.50
C ILE A 222 -25.36 10.33 -5.45
N GLN A 223 -24.81 10.73 -4.29
CA GLN A 223 -25.48 11.45 -3.21
C GLN A 223 -24.78 12.78 -2.93
N PRO A 224 -24.90 13.79 -3.80
CA PRO A 224 -24.06 15.00 -3.76
C PRO A 224 -24.19 15.79 -2.46
N ALA A 225 -25.36 15.83 -1.83
CA ALA A 225 -25.54 16.53 -0.54
C ALA A 225 -24.70 15.87 0.57
N ARG A 226 -24.80 14.53 0.69
CA ARG A 226 -24.01 13.77 1.67
C ARG A 226 -22.52 13.80 1.40
N LEU A 227 -22.12 13.74 0.13
CA LEU A 227 -20.71 13.85 -0.26
C LEU A 227 -20.17 15.25 0.08
N LYS A 228 -20.98 16.32 -0.10
CA LYS A 228 -20.61 17.68 0.26
C LYS A 228 -20.42 17.85 1.77
N GLU A 229 -21.27 17.26 2.61
CA GLU A 229 -21.11 17.27 4.06
C GLU A 229 -19.77 16.62 4.48
N ILE A 230 -19.42 15.48 3.87
CA ILE A 230 -18.15 14.80 4.14
C ILE A 230 -16.97 15.67 3.70
N PHE A 231 -17.04 16.24 2.49
CA PHE A 231 -16.02 17.15 1.99
C PHE A 231 -15.82 18.35 2.92
N ASP A 232 -16.92 19.01 3.32
CA ASP A 232 -16.87 20.20 4.16
C ASP A 232 -16.25 19.93 5.53
N ARG A 233 -16.55 18.77 6.11
CA ARG A 233 -15.96 18.32 7.38
C ARG A 233 -14.45 18.09 7.22
N ILE A 234 -14.04 17.26 6.24
CA ILE A 234 -12.61 16.96 6.04
C ILE A 234 -11.84 18.22 5.66
N TYR A 235 -12.38 19.06 4.78
CA TYR A 235 -11.74 20.31 4.38
C TYR A 235 -11.53 21.25 5.57
N ALA A 236 -12.48 21.31 6.50
CA ALA A 236 -12.33 22.10 7.72
C ALA A 236 -11.28 21.52 8.69
N GLU A 237 -11.20 20.20 8.80
CA GLU A 237 -10.17 19.52 9.59
C GLU A 237 -8.76 19.84 9.06
N GLU A 238 -8.55 19.72 7.74
CA GLU A 238 -7.25 19.95 7.09
C GLU A 238 -6.84 21.45 7.07
N THR A 239 -7.80 22.36 7.16
CA THR A 239 -7.51 23.81 7.22
C THR A 239 -7.32 24.34 8.63
N ALA A 240 -7.60 23.54 9.67
CA ALA A 240 -7.41 23.89 11.08
C ALA A 240 -6.03 23.52 11.64
N GLU A 241 -5.26 22.71 10.90
CA GLU A 241 -3.87 22.33 11.21
C GLU A 241 -2.89 23.34 10.59
#